data_1aac14ea6af409f698ad1f8968cb7f6f
#
_entry.id   1aac14ea6af409f698ad1f8968cb7f6f
#
_cell.length_a   1.000
_cell.length_b   1.000
_cell.length_c   1.000
_cell.angle_alpha   90.00
_cell.angle_beta   90.00
_cell.angle_gamma   90.00
#
_symmetry.space_group_name_H-M   'P 1'
#
loop_
_entity.id
_entity.type
_entity.pdbx_description
1 polymer ?
#
loop_
_entity_poly.entity_id
_entity_poly.type
_entity_poly.pdbx_seq_one_letter_code
_entity_poly.pdbx_strand_id
1 'polypeptide(L)'
;MYLSDNFKKHSKYPSTNAVHVYAVIAMCLGLKNFNLNDSQIIDDVNNGFETRRKFFRRLLRCIDMLPNAYQVAQKWNISDHDKRVKDGSLTYDYFNVSEGKIEYCILKCVYIEMFEQYGIRSLCKIFCMTDTTSYENLPKHVRFIRHSDLSDGSCCHDEVIDKRRIRE
;
A
#
# COMPACT_ATOMS: atom_id res chain seq x y z
N MET A 1 14.47 -21.70 4.48
CA MET A 1 13.50 -22.25 5.43
C MET A 1 12.10 -21.65 5.29
N TYR A 2 11.91 -20.35 5.11
CA TYR A 2 10.58 -19.75 4.91
C TYR A 2 9.98 -19.97 3.51
N LEU A 3 10.78 -20.32 2.52
CA LEU A 3 10.35 -20.40 1.12
C LEU A 3 9.87 -21.77 0.67
N SER A 4 10.09 -22.88 1.42
CA SER A 4 9.81 -24.20 0.87
C SER A 4 8.47 -24.80 1.31
N ASP A 5 8.15 -24.85 2.59
CA ASP A 5 7.03 -25.67 3.05
C ASP A 5 5.81 -24.88 3.50
N ASN A 6 5.98 -23.73 4.17
CA ASN A 6 4.85 -22.89 4.54
C ASN A 6 4.28 -22.14 3.32
N PHE A 7 5.11 -21.81 2.35
CA PHE A 7 4.69 -21.14 1.12
C PHE A 7 3.75 -22.02 0.27
N LYS A 8 4.02 -23.31 0.18
CA LYS A 8 3.16 -24.26 -0.54
C LYS A 8 1.86 -24.59 0.18
N LYS A 9 1.84 -24.52 1.52
CA LYS A 9 0.64 -24.78 2.34
C LYS A 9 -0.35 -23.61 2.39
N HIS A 10 0.09 -22.38 2.13
CA HIS A 10 -0.73 -21.17 2.21
C HIS A 10 -1.01 -20.57 0.83
N SER A 11 -1.29 -21.42 -0.15
CA SER A 11 -1.66 -21.04 -1.53
C SER A 11 -2.95 -20.23 -1.68
N LYS A 12 -3.59 -19.79 -0.55
CA LYS A 12 -4.77 -18.93 -0.60
C LYS A 12 -4.47 -17.49 -1.03
N TYR A 13 -3.19 -17.11 -1.09
CA TYR A 13 -2.77 -15.78 -1.50
C TYR A 13 -2.16 -15.78 -2.91
N PRO A 14 -2.37 -14.72 -3.71
CA PRO A 14 -1.74 -14.61 -5.04
C PRO A 14 -0.22 -14.74 -4.93
N SER A 15 0.35 -15.72 -5.64
CA SER A 15 1.75 -16.15 -5.48
C SER A 15 2.79 -15.02 -5.63
N THR A 16 2.54 -14.08 -6.55
CA THR A 16 3.43 -12.94 -6.82
C THR A 16 3.55 -11.96 -5.65
N ASN A 17 2.46 -11.69 -4.95
CA ASN A 17 2.44 -10.79 -3.80
C ASN A 17 2.95 -11.50 -2.54
N ALA A 18 2.57 -12.76 -2.35
CA ALA A 18 2.92 -13.52 -1.16
C ALA A 18 4.44 -13.67 -0.97
N VAL A 19 5.21 -13.96 -2.03
CA VAL A 19 6.68 -14.09 -1.94
C VAL A 19 7.32 -12.82 -1.37
N HIS A 20 6.91 -11.67 -1.90
CA HIS A 20 7.48 -10.39 -1.48
C HIS A 20 7.12 -10.06 -0.02
N VAL A 21 5.89 -10.31 0.38
CA VAL A 21 5.42 -10.06 1.75
C VAL A 21 6.12 -10.98 2.74
N TYR A 22 6.23 -12.28 2.46
CA TYR A 22 6.94 -13.21 3.34
C TYR A 22 8.43 -12.89 3.47
N ALA A 23 9.08 -12.38 2.42
CA ALA A 23 10.46 -11.92 2.52
C ALA A 23 10.61 -10.77 3.51
N VAL A 24 9.67 -9.81 3.47
CA VAL A 24 9.65 -8.68 4.42
C VAL A 24 9.32 -9.15 5.83
N ILE A 25 8.36 -10.05 6.02
CA ILE A 25 8.05 -10.65 7.33
C ILE A 25 9.28 -11.34 7.91
N ALA A 26 9.98 -12.16 7.12
CA ALA A 26 11.20 -12.84 7.56
C ALA A 26 12.30 -11.85 7.99
N MET A 27 12.45 -10.75 7.25
CA MET A 27 13.39 -9.68 7.60
C MET A 27 12.98 -8.99 8.91
N CYS A 28 11.71 -8.65 9.09
CA CYS A 28 11.21 -8.06 10.33
C CYS A 28 11.42 -8.97 11.54
N LEU A 29 11.11 -10.26 11.41
CA LEU A 29 11.34 -11.24 12.48
C LEU A 29 12.83 -11.39 12.80
N GLY A 30 13.70 -11.37 11.77
CA GLY A 30 15.14 -11.36 11.95
C GLY A 30 15.60 -10.14 12.76
N LEU A 31 15.13 -8.96 12.41
CA LEU A 31 15.46 -7.70 13.10
C LEU A 31 14.95 -7.69 14.56
N LYS A 32 13.77 -8.26 14.84
CA LYS A 32 13.29 -8.42 16.22
C LYS A 32 14.26 -9.24 17.10
N ASN A 33 14.97 -10.22 16.55
CA ASN A 33 15.95 -11.00 17.31
C ASN A 33 17.18 -10.17 17.76
N PHE A 34 17.37 -8.97 17.18
CA PHE A 34 18.38 -8.00 17.63
C PHE A 34 17.83 -6.97 18.62
N ASN A 35 16.65 -7.22 19.22
CA ASN A 35 15.98 -6.36 20.19
C ASN A 35 15.62 -4.95 19.64
N LEU A 36 15.46 -4.81 18.33
CA LEU A 36 14.94 -3.58 17.74
C LEU A 36 13.44 -3.45 18.02
N ASN A 37 12.99 -2.23 18.34
CA ASN A 37 11.57 -1.95 18.46
C ASN A 37 10.90 -1.80 17.09
N ASP A 38 9.57 -1.81 17.06
CA ASP A 38 8.80 -1.76 15.79
C ASP A 38 9.11 -0.52 14.96
N SER A 39 9.30 0.65 15.59
CA SER A 39 9.65 1.89 14.86
C SER A 39 10.99 1.78 14.15
N GLN A 40 12.02 1.28 14.85
CA GLN A 40 13.34 1.06 14.26
C GLN A 40 13.28 0.07 13.09
N ILE A 41 12.54 -1.02 13.24
CA ILE A 41 12.36 -2.02 12.17
C ILE A 41 11.65 -1.38 10.96
N ILE A 42 10.60 -0.61 11.19
CA ILE A 42 9.88 0.10 10.11
C ILE A 42 10.82 1.03 9.37
N ASP A 43 11.61 1.82 10.08
CA ASP A 43 12.56 2.78 9.49
C ASP A 43 13.65 2.08 8.69
N ASP A 44 14.27 1.04 9.22
CA ASP A 44 15.35 0.29 8.56
C ASP A 44 14.85 -0.38 7.28
N VAL A 45 13.69 -1.04 7.35
CA VAL A 45 13.10 -1.71 6.18
C VAL A 45 12.64 -0.68 5.15
N ASN A 46 12.04 0.43 5.58
CA ASN A 46 11.65 1.50 4.68
C ASN A 46 12.85 2.14 3.95
N ASN A 47 13.98 2.32 4.65
CA ASN A 47 15.22 2.80 4.04
C ASN A 47 15.72 1.85 2.95
N GLY A 48 15.60 0.53 3.17
CA GLY A 48 15.92 -0.48 2.15
C GLY A 48 15.05 -0.37 0.88
N PHE A 49 13.80 0.05 1.02
CA PHE A 49 12.88 0.25 -0.12
C PHE A 49 13.03 1.62 -0.82
N GLU A 50 13.79 2.55 -0.25
CA GLU A 50 13.81 3.93 -0.71
C GLU A 50 14.28 4.08 -2.17
N THR A 51 15.23 3.27 -2.62
CA THR A 51 15.71 3.30 -4.01
C THR A 51 14.59 2.99 -5.00
N ARG A 52 13.78 1.95 -4.71
CA ARG A 52 12.63 1.57 -5.55
C ARG A 52 11.54 2.64 -5.50
N ARG A 53 11.26 3.20 -4.33
CA ARG A 53 10.28 4.28 -4.14
C ARG A 53 10.68 5.55 -4.86
N LYS A 54 11.96 5.93 -4.85
CA LYS A 54 12.48 7.08 -5.61
C LYS A 54 12.20 6.98 -7.10
N PHE A 55 12.41 5.80 -7.68
CA PHE A 55 12.08 5.57 -9.09
C PHE A 55 10.58 5.74 -9.34
N PHE A 56 9.75 5.11 -8.52
CA PHE A 56 8.29 5.18 -8.66
C PHE A 56 7.77 6.61 -8.46
N ARG A 57 8.26 7.35 -7.46
CA ARG A 57 7.93 8.77 -7.26
C ARG A 57 8.29 9.63 -8.48
N ARG A 58 9.43 9.39 -9.11
CA ARG A 58 9.80 10.10 -10.34
C ARG A 58 8.81 9.84 -11.46
N LEU A 59 8.43 8.58 -11.64
CA LEU A 59 7.42 8.20 -12.63
C LEU A 59 6.08 8.89 -12.38
N LEU A 60 5.59 8.85 -11.13
CA LEU A 60 4.34 9.51 -10.75
C LEU A 60 4.39 11.02 -10.96
N ARG A 61 5.53 11.68 -10.65
CA ARG A 61 5.72 13.12 -10.94
C ARG A 61 5.66 13.42 -12.44
N CYS A 62 6.24 12.57 -13.29
CA CYS A 62 6.12 12.74 -14.73
C CYS A 62 4.66 12.59 -15.21
N ILE A 63 3.93 11.62 -14.66
CA ILE A 63 2.49 11.44 -14.95
C ILE A 63 1.68 12.64 -14.46
N ASP A 64 1.97 13.17 -13.26
CA ASP A 64 1.27 14.31 -12.67
C ASP A 64 1.47 15.63 -13.47
N MET A 65 2.49 15.69 -14.33
CA MET A 65 2.70 16.81 -15.24
C MET A 65 1.75 16.80 -16.45
N LEU A 66 1.10 15.68 -16.74
CA LEU A 66 0.20 15.55 -17.88
C LEU A 66 -1.13 16.28 -17.62
N PRO A 67 -1.74 16.91 -18.65
CA PRO A 67 -3.05 17.59 -18.49
C PRO A 67 -4.17 16.66 -17.99
N ASN A 68 -4.07 15.36 -18.29
CA ASN A 68 -5.04 14.33 -17.91
C ASN A 68 -4.55 13.43 -16.77
N ALA A 69 -3.62 13.90 -15.94
CA ALA A 69 -3.00 13.11 -14.87
C ALA A 69 -4.03 12.49 -13.91
N TYR A 70 -5.06 13.25 -13.51
CA TYR A 70 -6.11 12.73 -12.66
C TYR A 70 -6.90 11.59 -13.32
N GLN A 71 -7.24 11.73 -14.62
CA GLN A 71 -7.92 10.68 -15.35
C GLN A 71 -7.08 9.40 -15.47
N VAL A 72 -5.76 9.54 -15.59
CA VAL A 72 -4.83 8.40 -15.57
C VAL A 72 -4.85 7.75 -14.18
N ALA A 73 -4.73 8.52 -13.12
CA ALA A 73 -4.82 8.04 -11.74
C ALA A 73 -6.16 7.36 -11.47
N GLN A 74 -7.27 7.94 -11.94
CA GLN A 74 -8.61 7.38 -11.79
C GLN A 74 -8.73 6.02 -12.47
N LYS A 75 -8.32 5.89 -13.73
CA LYS A 75 -8.35 4.61 -14.45
C LYS A 75 -7.48 3.55 -13.77
N TRP A 76 -6.33 3.94 -13.27
CA TRP A 76 -5.45 3.02 -12.54
C TRP A 76 -6.10 2.54 -11.24
N ASN A 77 -6.63 3.45 -10.42
CA ASN A 77 -7.30 3.07 -9.17
C ASN A 77 -8.50 2.14 -9.41
N ILE A 78 -9.33 2.42 -10.42
CA ILE A 78 -10.47 1.55 -10.80
C ILE A 78 -9.95 0.16 -11.22
N SER A 79 -8.94 0.10 -12.08
CA SER A 79 -8.37 -1.16 -12.54
C SER A 79 -7.72 -1.97 -11.42
N ASP A 80 -7.03 -1.30 -10.47
CA ASP A 80 -6.44 -1.98 -9.31
C ASP A 80 -7.53 -2.48 -8.36
N HIS A 81 -8.56 -1.67 -8.08
CA HIS A 81 -9.73 -2.08 -7.31
C HIS A 81 -10.36 -3.36 -7.87
N ASP A 82 -10.71 -3.37 -9.16
CA ASP A 82 -11.36 -4.52 -9.80
C ASP A 82 -10.49 -5.78 -9.73
N LYS A 83 -9.19 -5.63 -9.94
CA LYS A 83 -8.22 -6.70 -9.81
C LYS A 83 -8.15 -7.24 -8.38
N ARG A 84 -8.07 -6.35 -7.38
CA ARG A 84 -7.94 -6.71 -5.97
C ARG A 84 -9.19 -7.36 -5.40
N VAL A 85 -10.36 -6.90 -5.83
CA VAL A 85 -11.63 -7.55 -5.50
C VAL A 85 -11.71 -8.94 -6.13
N LYS A 86 -11.35 -9.06 -7.42
CA LYS A 86 -11.39 -10.32 -8.15
C LYS A 86 -10.46 -11.38 -7.58
N ASP A 87 -9.24 -11.01 -7.16
CA ASP A 87 -8.26 -11.94 -6.60
C ASP A 87 -8.42 -12.15 -5.08
N GLY A 88 -9.37 -11.43 -4.44
CA GLY A 88 -9.67 -11.53 -3.02
C GLY A 88 -8.62 -10.94 -2.10
N SER A 89 -7.67 -10.15 -2.63
CA SER A 89 -6.60 -9.56 -1.83
C SER A 89 -7.05 -8.38 -0.98
N LEU A 90 -8.11 -7.69 -1.38
CA LEU A 90 -8.72 -6.60 -0.62
C LEU A 90 -10.23 -6.76 -0.52
N THR A 91 -10.80 -6.36 0.61
CA THR A 91 -12.25 -6.22 0.78
C THR A 91 -12.55 -4.75 1.10
N TYR A 92 -13.40 -4.15 0.30
CA TYR A 92 -13.81 -2.77 0.47
C TYR A 92 -15.15 -2.70 1.19
N ASP A 93 -15.33 -1.67 2.02
CA ASP A 93 -16.63 -1.24 2.51
C ASP A 93 -17.34 -0.44 1.42
N TYR A 94 -16.61 0.53 0.85
CA TYR A 94 -17.04 1.28 -0.31
C TYR A 94 -15.86 1.65 -1.21
N PHE A 95 -16.17 1.92 -2.48
CA PHE A 95 -15.28 2.47 -3.48
C PHE A 95 -16.07 3.44 -4.35
N ASN A 96 -16.00 4.71 -4.03
CA ASN A 96 -16.76 5.78 -4.66
C ASN A 96 -15.91 6.54 -5.67
N VAL A 97 -16.37 6.65 -6.88
CA VAL A 97 -15.75 7.44 -7.95
C VAL A 97 -16.68 8.57 -8.34
N SER A 98 -16.22 9.78 -8.19
CA SER A 98 -16.92 10.99 -8.56
C SER A 98 -16.07 11.87 -9.47
N GLU A 99 -16.64 12.96 -9.94
CA GLU A 99 -15.93 13.92 -10.75
C GLU A 99 -14.90 14.70 -9.90
N GLY A 100 -13.63 14.31 -10.01
CA GLY A 100 -12.52 14.94 -9.29
C GLY A 100 -12.12 14.28 -7.96
N LYS A 101 -12.81 13.21 -7.53
CA LYS A 101 -12.48 12.49 -6.31
C LYS A 101 -12.75 11.00 -6.44
N ILE A 102 -11.80 10.19 -5.96
CA ILE A 102 -12.02 8.80 -5.61
C ILE A 102 -11.87 8.71 -4.10
N GLU A 103 -12.79 8.02 -3.45
CA GLU A 103 -12.76 7.76 -2.02
C GLU A 103 -13.08 6.31 -1.75
N TYR A 104 -12.29 5.65 -0.91
CA TYR A 104 -12.53 4.24 -0.61
C TYR A 104 -12.14 3.90 0.82
N CYS A 105 -12.79 2.87 1.34
CA CYS A 105 -12.48 2.28 2.63
C CYS A 105 -12.21 0.78 2.45
N ILE A 106 -11.02 0.32 2.86
CA ILE A 106 -10.63 -1.09 2.83
C ILE A 106 -10.78 -1.66 4.23
N LEU A 107 -11.61 -2.71 4.37
CA LEU A 107 -11.86 -3.40 5.64
C LEU A 107 -10.92 -4.59 5.85
N LYS A 108 -10.47 -5.24 4.76
CA LYS A 108 -9.55 -6.37 4.85
C LYS A 108 -8.45 -6.24 3.81
N CYS A 109 -7.24 -6.52 4.22
CA CYS A 109 -6.05 -6.51 3.38
C CYS A 109 -5.24 -7.79 3.64
N VAL A 110 -4.96 -8.53 2.57
CA VAL A 110 -4.18 -9.77 2.65
C VAL A 110 -2.80 -9.56 3.29
N TYR A 111 -2.20 -8.40 3.12
CA TYR A 111 -0.90 -8.09 3.73
C TYR A 111 -1.01 -8.02 5.25
N ILE A 112 -2.05 -7.35 5.77
CA ILE A 112 -2.34 -7.31 7.20
C ILE A 112 -2.56 -8.71 7.75
N GLU A 113 -3.36 -9.54 7.09
CA GLU A 113 -3.62 -10.93 7.51
C GLU A 113 -2.31 -11.74 7.59
N MET A 114 -1.40 -11.55 6.60
CA MET A 114 -0.12 -12.24 6.59
C MET A 114 0.79 -11.81 7.75
N PHE A 115 0.87 -10.51 8.06
CA PHE A 115 1.65 -10.01 9.19
C PHE A 115 1.05 -10.43 10.54
N GLU A 116 -0.28 -10.46 10.63
CA GLU A 116 -1.01 -10.87 11.83
C GLU A 116 -0.79 -12.34 12.18
N GLN A 117 -0.66 -13.22 11.18
CA GLN A 117 -0.30 -14.65 11.38
C GLN A 117 1.02 -14.85 12.14
N TYR A 118 1.91 -13.86 12.09
CA TYR A 118 3.21 -13.88 12.77
C TYR A 118 3.23 -12.99 14.03
N GLY A 119 2.08 -12.43 14.44
CA GLY A 119 1.98 -11.56 15.62
C GLY A 119 2.68 -10.20 15.46
N ILE A 120 2.89 -9.74 14.23
CA ILE A 120 3.62 -8.51 13.92
C ILE A 120 2.79 -7.56 13.02
N ARG A 121 1.48 -7.49 13.26
CA ARG A 121 0.53 -6.67 12.47
C ARG A 121 1.01 -5.23 12.29
N SER A 122 1.52 -4.58 13.36
CA SER A 122 2.01 -3.20 13.35
C SER A 122 3.09 -2.95 12.28
N LEU A 123 3.94 -3.95 12.02
CA LEU A 123 5.01 -3.85 11.02
C LEU A 123 4.50 -3.85 9.57
N CYS A 124 3.22 -4.17 9.33
CA CYS A 124 2.60 -3.99 8.02
C CYS A 124 2.55 -2.52 7.60
N LYS A 125 2.75 -1.58 8.53
CA LYS A 125 2.95 -0.14 8.27
C LYS A 125 3.96 0.11 7.14
N ILE A 126 4.98 -0.75 7.02
CA ILE A 126 5.98 -0.71 5.95
C ILE A 126 5.33 -0.68 4.55
N PHE A 127 4.29 -1.50 4.35
CA PHE A 127 3.54 -1.52 3.09
C PHE A 127 2.55 -0.37 2.99
N CYS A 128 1.83 -0.06 4.09
CA CYS A 128 0.87 1.04 4.14
C CYS A 128 1.51 2.39 3.80
N MET A 129 2.75 2.64 4.26
CA MET A 129 3.50 3.86 3.94
C MET A 129 3.91 3.97 2.47
N THR A 130 3.92 2.87 1.71
CA THR A 130 4.37 2.90 0.31
C THR A 130 3.50 3.80 -0.55
N ASP A 131 2.18 3.76 -0.36
CA ASP A 131 1.25 4.59 -1.13
C ASP A 131 1.44 6.06 -0.76
N THR A 132 1.39 6.40 0.53
CA THR A 132 1.59 7.76 1.02
C THR A 132 2.89 8.35 0.50
N THR A 133 4.01 7.62 0.66
CA THR A 133 5.33 8.06 0.20
C THR A 133 5.44 8.18 -1.32
N SER A 134 4.72 7.33 -2.06
CA SER A 134 4.75 7.35 -3.52
C SER A 134 4.00 8.56 -4.10
N TYR A 135 2.88 8.94 -3.49
CA TYR A 135 2.08 10.09 -3.91
C TYR A 135 2.48 11.40 -3.22
N GLU A 136 3.46 11.35 -2.31
CA GLU A 136 3.92 12.52 -1.59
C GLU A 136 4.48 13.59 -2.54
N ASN A 137 4.04 14.84 -2.33
CA ASN A 137 4.54 15.99 -3.06
C ASN A 137 4.37 15.92 -4.59
N LEU A 138 3.28 15.33 -5.09
CA LEU A 138 2.90 15.48 -6.48
C LEU A 138 2.56 16.95 -6.76
N PRO A 139 3.21 17.60 -7.77
CA PRO A 139 3.23 19.06 -7.85
C PRO A 139 1.92 19.67 -8.36
N LYS A 140 1.17 19.01 -9.27
CA LYS A 140 0.17 19.72 -10.06
C LYS A 140 -1.27 19.26 -9.91
N HIS A 141 -1.56 17.99 -10.18
CA HIS A 141 -2.93 17.58 -10.48
C HIS A 141 -3.52 16.60 -9.49
N VAL A 142 -2.70 15.71 -8.94
CA VAL A 142 -3.18 14.62 -8.08
C VAL A 142 -2.73 14.85 -6.65
N ARG A 143 -3.67 14.65 -5.71
CA ARG A 143 -3.38 14.59 -4.27
C ARG A 143 -3.91 13.28 -3.72
N PHE A 144 -3.08 12.58 -2.97
CA PHE A 144 -3.46 11.41 -2.18
C PHE A 144 -3.54 11.81 -0.71
N ILE A 145 -4.61 11.40 -0.04
CA ILE A 145 -4.82 11.63 1.40
C ILE A 145 -5.14 10.29 2.01
N ARG A 146 -4.39 9.90 3.04
CA ARG A 146 -4.70 8.76 3.91
C ARG A 146 -5.18 9.28 5.25
N HIS A 147 -6.39 8.90 5.64
CA HIS A 147 -6.99 9.26 6.92
C HIS A 147 -6.71 8.22 8.00
N SER A 148 -6.70 6.94 7.61
CA SER A 148 -6.39 5.81 8.49
C SER A 148 -5.81 4.65 7.70
N ASP A 149 -5.17 3.70 8.37
CA ASP A 149 -4.76 2.43 7.77
C ASP A 149 -4.93 1.24 8.73
N LEU A 150 -4.96 0.04 8.14
CA LEU A 150 -5.22 -1.20 8.85
C LEU A 150 -4.06 -1.70 9.72
N SER A 151 -2.87 -1.10 9.66
CA SER A 151 -1.75 -1.53 10.51
C SER A 151 -1.96 -1.18 11.99
N ASP A 152 -2.64 -0.06 12.25
CA ASP A 152 -2.95 0.46 13.58
C ASP A 152 -4.43 0.84 13.76
N GLY A 153 -5.23 0.84 12.69
CA GLY A 153 -6.64 1.19 12.68
C GLY A 153 -7.55 0.03 12.28
N SER A 154 -8.83 0.34 12.12
CA SER A 154 -9.90 -0.61 11.73
C SER A 154 -10.11 -0.69 10.22
N CYS A 155 -9.65 0.30 9.46
CA CYS A 155 -9.76 0.36 8.00
C CYS A 155 -8.68 1.23 7.38
N CYS A 156 -8.42 1.04 6.07
CA CYS A 156 -7.70 2.02 5.28
C CYS A 156 -8.71 2.94 4.62
N HIS A 157 -8.75 4.21 5.05
CA HIS A 157 -9.58 5.23 4.43
C HIS A 157 -8.70 6.18 3.63
N ASP A 158 -8.86 6.17 2.33
CA ASP A 158 -8.02 6.90 1.38
C ASP A 158 -8.84 7.75 0.40
N GLU A 159 -8.26 8.87 -0.01
CA GLU A 159 -8.80 9.74 -1.07
C GLU A 159 -7.74 10.03 -2.13
N VAL A 160 -8.17 10.02 -3.39
CA VAL A 160 -7.39 10.49 -4.54
C VAL A 160 -8.15 11.64 -5.21
N ILE A 161 -7.55 12.81 -5.26
CA ILE A 161 -8.24 14.07 -5.55
C ILE A 161 -7.62 14.77 -6.76
N ASP A 162 -8.46 15.31 -7.65
CA ASP A 162 -8.04 16.29 -8.67
C ASP A 162 -7.92 17.68 -8.04
N LYS A 163 -6.69 18.15 -7.82
CA LYS A 163 -6.41 19.47 -7.22
C LYS A 163 -7.05 20.64 -7.98
N ARG A 164 -7.35 20.48 -9.28
CA ARG A 164 -7.95 21.55 -10.11
C ARG A 164 -9.42 21.78 -9.79
N ARG A 165 -10.08 20.81 -9.14
CA ARG A 165 -11.51 20.84 -8.85
C ARG A 165 -11.84 21.14 -7.39
N ILE A 166 -10.84 21.12 -6.50
CA ILE A 166 -10.99 21.57 -5.12
C ILE A 166 -10.62 23.05 -5.10
N ARG A 167 -11.64 23.90 -4.98
CA ARG A 167 -11.43 25.29 -4.55
C ARG A 167 -11.19 25.23 -3.04
N GLU A 168 -9.98 25.61 -2.62
CA GLU A 168 -9.68 25.89 -1.22
C GLU A 168 -10.60 26.97 -0.66
#